data_ddf521ad79db8c3375fbb082c91ace76
#
_entry.id   ddf521ad79db8c3375fbb082c91ace76
#
_cell.length_a   1.000
_cell.length_b   1.000
_cell.length_c   1.000
_cell.angle_alpha   90.00
_cell.angle_beta   90.00
_cell.angle_gamma   90.00
#
_symmetry.space_group_name_H-M   'P 1'
#
loop_
_entity.id
_entity.type
_entity.pdbx_description
1 polymer ?
#
loop_
_entity_poly.entity_id
_entity_poly.type
_entity_poly.pdbx_seq_one_letter_code
_entity_poly.pdbx_strand_id
1 'polypeptide(L)'
;STMQFEGDPSLLQQKMAGSSAGVARRLAVMQALNLNVGHTVLDVGCGAGHLIENIGLAVGTNGRAVGLDPSETQLDAARLRCDALSNAQFLCGMADKIDLPDASCDGIASIQTLDYIEDVDATLAEVARLLKSRSSFVNVSVLWDHFKFHGADEALNNLIHEAFKAH
;
A
#
# COMPACT_ATOMS: atom_id res chain seq x y z
N SER A 1 15.93 -12.50 21.02
CA SER A 1 15.63 -13.68 20.22
C SER A 1 14.71 -13.27 19.08
N THR A 2 15.29 -13.03 17.92
CA THR A 2 14.58 -12.68 16.69
C THR A 2 13.70 -13.87 16.31
N MET A 3 12.38 -13.69 16.25
CA MET A 3 11.50 -14.67 15.64
C MET A 3 11.90 -14.77 14.16
N GLN A 4 12.60 -15.81 13.79
CA GLN A 4 12.72 -16.21 12.40
C GLN A 4 11.40 -16.87 12.01
N PHE A 5 10.59 -16.17 11.22
CA PHE A 5 9.49 -16.81 10.50
C PHE A 5 10.15 -17.71 9.44
N GLU A 6 10.06 -19.02 9.60
CA GLU A 6 10.43 -19.97 8.55
C GLU A 6 9.41 -19.81 7.40
N GLY A 7 9.80 -19.10 6.37
CA GLY A 7 9.01 -18.86 5.17
C GLY A 7 9.42 -17.59 4.47
N ASP A 8 9.27 -17.55 3.16
CA ASP A 8 9.51 -16.35 2.36
C ASP A 8 8.50 -15.25 2.74
N PRO A 9 8.93 -14.11 3.32
CA PRO A 9 8.02 -13.03 3.72
C PRO A 9 7.15 -12.52 2.55
N SER A 10 7.64 -12.62 1.32
CA SER A 10 6.91 -12.20 0.13
C SER A 10 5.70 -13.10 -0.16
N LEU A 11 5.82 -14.40 0.08
CA LEU A 11 4.70 -15.36 -0.04
C LEU A 11 3.62 -15.11 1.00
N LEU A 12 4.00 -14.75 2.23
CA LEU A 12 3.04 -14.41 3.27
C LEU A 12 2.27 -13.13 2.91
N GLN A 13 2.97 -12.10 2.46
CA GLN A 13 2.36 -10.84 1.99
C GLN A 13 1.39 -11.07 0.83
N GLN A 14 1.75 -11.92 -0.15
CA GLN A 14 0.88 -12.28 -1.26
C GLN A 14 -0.38 -13.02 -0.80
N LYS A 15 -0.26 -13.97 0.14
CA LYS A 15 -1.40 -14.67 0.74
C LYS A 15 -2.32 -13.71 1.51
N MET A 16 -1.75 -12.79 2.27
CA MET A 16 -2.52 -11.76 2.99
C MET A 16 -3.24 -10.82 2.03
N ALA A 17 -2.59 -10.39 0.96
CA ALA A 17 -3.20 -9.55 -0.07
C ALA A 17 -4.35 -10.26 -0.80
N GLY A 18 -4.23 -11.57 -1.06
CA GLY A 18 -5.28 -12.39 -1.66
C GLY A 18 -6.42 -12.79 -0.70
N SER A 19 -6.27 -12.57 0.61
CA SER A 19 -7.28 -12.90 1.60
C SER A 19 -8.54 -12.01 1.47
N SER A 20 -9.66 -12.45 2.07
CA SER A 20 -10.90 -11.65 2.13
C SER A 20 -10.68 -10.27 2.78
N ALA A 21 -9.84 -10.20 3.81
CA ALA A 21 -9.46 -8.93 4.45
C ALA A 21 -8.62 -8.03 3.53
N GLY A 22 -7.69 -8.61 2.75
CA GLY A 22 -6.92 -7.89 1.76
C GLY A 22 -7.80 -7.31 0.64
N VAL A 23 -8.74 -8.11 0.15
CA VAL A 23 -9.74 -7.66 -0.84
C VAL A 23 -10.60 -6.52 -0.28
N ALA A 24 -11.13 -6.68 0.94
CA ALA A 24 -11.97 -5.65 1.58
C ALA A 24 -11.23 -4.32 1.77
N ARG A 25 -9.94 -4.36 2.18
CA ARG A 25 -9.10 -3.15 2.30
C ARG A 25 -8.94 -2.43 0.96
N ARG A 26 -8.62 -3.16 -0.11
CA ARG A 26 -8.49 -2.56 -1.45
C ARG A 26 -9.81 -1.97 -1.94
N LEU A 27 -10.94 -2.64 -1.73
CA LEU A 27 -12.25 -2.09 -2.09
C LEU A 27 -12.55 -0.80 -1.34
N ALA A 28 -12.25 -0.73 -0.04
CA ALA A 28 -12.42 0.49 0.75
C ALA A 28 -11.54 1.65 0.22
N VAL A 29 -10.29 1.36 -0.14
CA VAL A 29 -9.38 2.35 -0.74
C VAL A 29 -9.90 2.83 -2.08
N MET A 30 -10.34 1.92 -2.96
CA MET A 30 -10.89 2.26 -4.28
C MET A 30 -12.14 3.15 -4.16
N GLN A 31 -13.03 2.85 -3.20
CA GLN A 31 -14.21 3.67 -2.93
C GLN A 31 -13.84 5.07 -2.43
N ALA A 32 -12.87 5.17 -1.50
CA ALA A 32 -12.42 6.44 -0.93
C ALA A 32 -11.70 7.33 -1.95
N LEU A 33 -10.92 6.74 -2.85
CA LEU A 33 -10.23 7.45 -3.93
C LEU A 33 -11.20 8.06 -4.96
N ASN A 34 -12.38 7.47 -5.13
CA ASN A 34 -13.42 7.93 -6.06
C ASN A 34 -12.86 8.22 -7.48
N LEU A 35 -12.24 7.21 -8.08
CA LEU A 35 -11.49 7.34 -9.32
C LEU A 35 -12.39 7.55 -10.54
N ASN A 36 -11.87 8.32 -11.51
CA ASN A 36 -12.45 8.48 -12.83
C ASN A 36 -11.50 7.98 -13.93
N VAL A 37 -12.05 7.63 -15.07
CA VAL A 37 -11.27 7.32 -16.27
C VAL A 37 -10.34 8.48 -16.61
N GLY A 38 -9.10 8.18 -16.93
CA GLY A 38 -8.06 9.17 -17.23
C GLY A 38 -7.27 9.68 -16.03
N HIS A 39 -7.64 9.31 -14.79
CA HIS A 39 -6.86 9.67 -13.60
C HIS A 39 -5.48 9.05 -13.58
N THR A 40 -4.52 9.78 -13.00
CA THR A 40 -3.20 9.28 -12.61
C THR A 40 -3.20 9.03 -11.11
N VAL A 41 -2.92 7.79 -10.70
CA VAL A 41 -2.99 7.37 -9.28
C VAL A 41 -1.70 6.67 -8.89
N LEU A 42 -1.16 7.05 -7.73
CA LEU A 42 0.05 6.45 -7.14
C LEU A 42 -0.33 5.55 -5.97
N ASP A 43 0.27 4.37 -5.89
CA ASP A 43 0.25 3.48 -4.74
C ASP A 43 1.63 3.43 -4.10
N VAL A 44 1.76 3.98 -2.89
CA VAL A 44 3.00 4.03 -2.12
C VAL A 44 3.16 2.76 -1.31
N GLY A 45 4.20 1.97 -1.62
CA GLY A 45 4.38 0.62 -1.08
C GLY A 45 3.48 -0.39 -1.78
N CYS A 46 3.51 -0.40 -3.12
CA CYS A 46 2.59 -1.18 -3.94
C CYS A 46 2.77 -2.71 -3.83
N GLY A 47 3.89 -3.17 -3.26
CA GLY A 47 4.21 -4.58 -3.16
C GLY A 47 4.05 -5.31 -4.50
N ALA A 48 3.38 -6.46 -4.48
CA ALA A 48 3.13 -7.27 -5.67
C ALA A 48 1.99 -6.76 -6.59
N GLY A 49 1.60 -5.49 -6.48
CA GLY A 49 0.76 -4.78 -7.45
C GLY A 49 -0.75 -5.08 -7.41
N HIS A 50 -1.26 -5.66 -6.33
CA HIS A 50 -2.69 -5.98 -6.23
C HIS A 50 -3.61 -4.76 -6.32
N LEU A 51 -3.24 -3.62 -5.69
CA LEU A 51 -4.00 -2.38 -5.79
C LEU A 51 -3.80 -1.72 -7.16
N ILE A 52 -2.58 -1.79 -7.71
CA ILE A 52 -2.27 -1.26 -9.05
C ILE A 52 -3.14 -1.91 -10.12
N GLU A 53 -3.36 -3.22 -10.05
CA GLU A 53 -4.26 -3.93 -10.95
C GLU A 53 -5.69 -3.35 -10.90
N ASN A 54 -6.23 -3.14 -9.70
CA ASN A 54 -7.56 -2.54 -9.52
C ASN A 54 -7.61 -1.08 -10.02
N ILE A 55 -6.60 -0.28 -9.70
CA ILE A 55 -6.51 1.12 -10.17
C ILE A 55 -6.42 1.17 -11.69
N GLY A 56 -5.53 0.38 -12.30
CA GLY A 56 -5.32 0.37 -13.74
C GLY A 56 -6.58 0.05 -14.53
N LEU A 57 -7.36 -0.93 -14.05
CA LEU A 57 -8.67 -1.26 -14.62
C LEU A 57 -9.67 -0.10 -14.47
N ALA A 58 -9.69 0.57 -13.31
CA ALA A 58 -10.65 1.63 -13.01
C ALA A 58 -10.37 2.93 -13.79
N VAL A 59 -9.11 3.32 -13.94
CA VAL A 59 -8.74 4.56 -14.65
C VAL A 59 -8.69 4.39 -16.16
N GLY A 60 -8.72 3.18 -16.66
CA GLY A 60 -8.74 2.86 -18.09
C GLY A 60 -7.44 3.21 -18.81
N THR A 61 -7.38 2.92 -20.11
CA THR A 61 -6.16 3.06 -20.94
C THR A 61 -5.65 4.49 -21.08
N ASN A 62 -6.50 5.48 -20.83
CA ASN A 62 -6.12 6.91 -20.85
C ASN A 62 -5.63 7.40 -19.48
N GLY A 63 -5.79 6.60 -18.43
CA GLY A 63 -5.27 6.87 -17.10
C GLY A 63 -3.90 6.23 -16.85
N ARG A 64 -3.38 6.37 -15.65
CA ARG A 64 -2.10 5.79 -15.22
C ARG A 64 -2.22 5.24 -13.80
N ALA A 65 -1.79 4.01 -13.61
CA ALA A 65 -1.60 3.39 -12.29
C ALA A 65 -0.09 3.28 -12.03
N VAL A 66 0.42 4.01 -11.04
CA VAL A 66 1.85 4.05 -10.72
C VAL A 66 2.08 3.37 -9.39
N GLY A 67 2.88 2.33 -9.35
CA GLY A 67 3.31 1.64 -8.13
C GLY A 67 4.72 2.05 -7.73
N LEU A 68 4.91 2.41 -6.47
CA LEU A 68 6.22 2.67 -5.87
C LEU A 68 6.50 1.61 -4.80
N ASP A 69 7.66 0.98 -4.87
CA ASP A 69 8.14 0.06 -3.84
C ASP A 69 9.68 0.02 -3.82
N PRO A 70 10.34 -0.07 -2.67
CA PRO A 70 11.80 -0.19 -2.61
C PRO A 70 12.31 -1.58 -3.00
N SER A 71 11.44 -2.60 -3.02
CA SER A 71 11.80 -3.99 -3.30
C SER A 71 11.62 -4.33 -4.77
N GLU A 72 12.71 -4.49 -5.50
CA GLU A 72 12.67 -4.92 -6.92
C GLU A 72 11.99 -6.29 -7.08
N THR A 73 12.15 -7.20 -6.11
CA THR A 73 11.46 -8.50 -6.13
C THR A 73 9.93 -8.34 -6.08
N GLN A 74 9.42 -7.40 -5.30
CA GLN A 74 7.99 -7.08 -5.27
C GLN A 74 7.54 -6.45 -6.58
N LEU A 75 8.34 -5.54 -7.14
CA LEU A 75 8.04 -4.91 -8.41
C LEU A 75 8.04 -5.89 -9.58
N ASP A 76 8.90 -6.90 -9.58
CA ASP A 76 8.86 -7.96 -10.59
C ASP A 76 7.56 -8.77 -10.52
N ALA A 77 7.11 -9.10 -9.32
CA ALA A 77 5.81 -9.74 -9.14
C ALA A 77 4.64 -8.83 -9.57
N ALA A 78 4.75 -7.52 -9.31
CA ALA A 78 3.77 -6.53 -9.72
C ALA A 78 3.71 -6.36 -11.26
N ARG A 79 4.86 -6.30 -11.93
CA ARG A 79 4.95 -6.27 -13.40
C ARG A 79 4.29 -7.50 -14.03
N LEU A 80 4.57 -8.68 -13.47
CA LEU A 80 3.95 -9.93 -13.94
C LEU A 80 2.43 -9.93 -13.73
N ARG A 81 1.94 -9.44 -12.59
CA ARG A 81 0.51 -9.33 -12.30
C ARG A 81 -0.21 -8.39 -13.25
N CYS A 82 0.42 -7.28 -13.57
CA CYS A 82 -0.16 -6.20 -14.36
C CYS A 82 0.29 -6.22 -15.84
N ASP A 83 0.81 -7.34 -16.36
CA ASP A 83 1.38 -7.43 -17.71
C ASP A 83 0.35 -7.12 -18.81
N ALA A 84 -0.93 -7.41 -18.55
CA ALA A 84 -2.04 -7.07 -19.45
C ALA A 84 -2.47 -5.60 -19.40
N LEU A 85 -1.93 -4.80 -18.48
CA LEU A 85 -2.30 -3.39 -18.26
C LEU A 85 -1.25 -2.47 -18.88
N SER A 86 -1.55 -1.89 -20.05
CA SER A 86 -0.64 -0.95 -20.73
C SER A 86 -0.44 0.38 -19.97
N ASN A 87 -1.28 0.66 -18.97
CA ASN A 87 -1.29 1.89 -18.16
C ASN A 87 -0.70 1.71 -16.75
N ALA A 88 -0.18 0.52 -16.42
CA ALA A 88 0.54 0.28 -15.19
C ALA A 88 2.02 0.64 -15.33
N GLN A 89 2.58 1.35 -14.36
CA GLN A 89 3.98 1.75 -14.27
C GLN A 89 4.53 1.46 -12.88
N PHE A 90 5.81 1.12 -12.80
CA PHE A 90 6.45 0.77 -11.53
C PHE A 90 7.76 1.53 -11.35
N LEU A 91 7.92 2.13 -10.17
CA LEU A 91 9.09 2.87 -9.74
C LEU A 91 9.76 2.14 -8.57
N CYS A 92 11.04 1.86 -8.68
CA CYS A 92 11.84 1.39 -7.56
C CYS A 92 12.40 2.58 -6.80
N GLY A 93 12.01 2.75 -5.54
CA GLY A 93 12.47 3.90 -4.75
C GLY A 93 11.81 3.99 -3.38
N MET A 94 12.30 4.98 -2.62
CA MET A 94 11.79 5.30 -1.29
C MET A 94 10.67 6.34 -1.38
N ALA A 95 9.80 6.35 -0.38
CA ALA A 95 8.61 7.21 -0.38
C ALA A 95 8.88 8.68 0.00
N ASP A 96 10.04 8.98 0.53
CA ASP A 96 10.51 10.33 0.88
C ASP A 96 11.09 11.11 -0.31
N LYS A 97 11.27 10.45 -1.47
CA LYS A 97 11.76 11.07 -2.70
C LYS A 97 11.25 10.32 -3.92
N ILE A 98 10.19 10.81 -4.51
CA ILE A 98 9.48 10.14 -5.61
C ILE A 98 9.72 10.87 -6.93
N ASP A 99 10.19 10.15 -7.95
CA ASP A 99 10.49 10.72 -9.28
C ASP A 99 9.21 10.88 -10.11
N LEU A 100 8.36 11.79 -9.66
CA LEU A 100 7.16 12.24 -10.36
C LEU A 100 7.04 13.77 -10.26
N PRO A 101 6.43 14.43 -11.27
CA PRO A 101 6.22 15.88 -11.26
C PRO A 101 5.27 16.33 -10.13
N ASP A 102 5.43 17.56 -9.67
CA ASP A 102 4.50 18.21 -8.75
C ASP A 102 3.07 18.20 -9.31
N ALA A 103 2.08 18.07 -8.44
CA ALA A 103 0.67 18.09 -8.80
C ALA A 103 0.32 17.17 -9.99
N SER A 104 0.90 15.97 -10.03
CA SER A 104 0.71 15.00 -11.12
C SER A 104 -0.32 13.91 -10.82
N CYS A 105 -0.68 13.72 -9.56
CA CYS A 105 -1.56 12.63 -9.13
C CYS A 105 -2.98 13.12 -8.82
N ASP A 106 -3.97 12.43 -9.38
CA ASP A 106 -5.40 12.62 -9.09
C ASP A 106 -5.85 11.84 -7.83
N GLY A 107 -4.99 10.99 -7.31
CA GLY A 107 -5.16 10.25 -6.07
C GLY A 107 -3.87 9.55 -5.67
N ILE A 108 -3.66 9.40 -4.38
CA ILE A 108 -2.54 8.62 -3.85
C ILE A 108 -3.09 7.67 -2.80
N ALA A 109 -2.62 6.42 -2.81
CA ALA A 109 -2.97 5.40 -1.84
C ALA A 109 -1.74 4.87 -1.13
N SER A 110 -1.95 4.30 0.05
CA SER A 110 -0.97 3.49 0.78
C SER A 110 -1.71 2.47 1.64
N ILE A 111 -1.33 1.20 1.56
CA ILE A 111 -1.91 0.13 2.38
C ILE A 111 -0.81 -0.56 3.17
N GLN A 112 -0.85 -0.45 4.50
CA GLN A 112 0.08 -1.10 5.43
C GLN A 112 1.57 -0.81 5.08
N THR A 113 1.88 0.42 4.72
CA THR A 113 3.23 0.85 4.32
C THR A 113 3.80 1.90 5.27
N LEU A 114 3.00 2.91 5.66
CA LEU A 114 3.48 3.99 6.53
C LEU A 114 4.00 3.48 7.88
N ASP A 115 3.50 2.34 8.35
CA ASP A 115 3.94 1.69 9.60
C ASP A 115 5.42 1.24 9.56
N TYR A 116 6.01 1.15 8.37
CA TYR A 116 7.40 0.69 8.15
C TYR A 116 8.32 1.79 7.63
N ILE A 117 7.83 3.03 7.48
CA ILE A 117 8.60 4.17 6.98
C ILE A 117 9.22 4.90 8.17
N GLU A 118 10.54 5.15 8.11
CA GLU A 118 11.27 5.84 9.18
C GLU A 118 10.93 7.33 9.23
N ASP A 119 10.88 8.01 8.08
CA ASP A 119 10.52 9.44 7.97
C ASP A 119 9.15 9.61 7.32
N VAL A 120 8.12 9.48 8.15
CA VAL A 120 6.73 9.66 7.72
C VAL A 120 6.46 11.11 7.30
N ASP A 121 7.07 12.09 7.96
CA ASP A 121 6.87 13.51 7.65
C ASP A 121 7.41 13.85 6.25
N ALA A 122 8.61 13.38 5.89
CA ALA A 122 9.15 13.54 4.54
C ALA A 122 8.27 12.84 3.50
N THR A 123 7.77 11.64 3.79
CA THR A 123 6.85 10.91 2.91
C THR A 123 5.54 11.69 2.72
N LEU A 124 4.95 12.24 3.77
CA LEU A 124 3.72 13.03 3.67
C LEU A 124 3.94 14.35 2.92
N ALA A 125 5.14 14.95 3.03
CA ALA A 125 5.51 16.12 2.23
C ALA A 125 5.57 15.78 0.73
N GLU A 126 6.14 14.62 0.36
CA GLU A 126 6.15 14.15 -1.03
C GLU A 126 4.73 13.84 -1.54
N VAL A 127 3.91 13.17 -0.73
CA VAL A 127 2.49 12.95 -1.05
C VAL A 127 1.77 14.28 -1.32
N ALA A 128 1.97 15.28 -0.47
CA ALA A 128 1.37 16.59 -0.64
C ALA A 128 1.88 17.31 -1.92
N ARG A 129 3.17 17.18 -2.24
CA ARG A 129 3.77 17.73 -3.47
C ARG A 129 3.15 17.13 -4.73
N LEU A 130 2.92 15.82 -4.72
CA LEU A 130 2.45 15.08 -5.89
C LEU A 130 0.95 15.20 -6.13
N LEU A 131 0.15 15.46 -5.09
CA LEU A 131 -1.30 15.58 -5.23
C LEU A 131 -1.71 16.84 -5.97
N LYS A 132 -2.62 16.69 -6.92
CA LYS A 132 -3.33 17.82 -7.50
C LYS A 132 -4.25 18.48 -6.48
N SER A 133 -4.61 19.73 -6.71
CA SER A 133 -5.60 20.42 -5.88
C SER A 133 -6.93 19.64 -5.86
N ARG A 134 -7.50 19.47 -4.68
CA ARG A 134 -8.75 18.72 -4.42
C ARG A 134 -8.65 17.20 -4.64
N SER A 135 -7.46 16.66 -4.77
CA SER A 135 -7.23 15.21 -4.80
C SER A 135 -7.03 14.64 -3.40
N SER A 136 -7.16 13.32 -3.25
CA SER A 136 -7.15 12.66 -1.95
C SER A 136 -5.94 11.74 -1.77
N PHE A 137 -5.40 11.72 -0.57
CA PHE A 137 -4.55 10.65 -0.07
C PHE A 137 -5.37 9.71 0.81
N VAL A 138 -5.33 8.42 0.51
CA VAL A 138 -6.03 7.38 1.27
C VAL A 138 -5.00 6.42 1.86
N ASN A 139 -4.89 6.38 3.18
CA ASN A 139 -4.01 5.47 3.89
C ASN A 139 -4.81 4.44 4.69
N VAL A 140 -4.38 3.19 4.64
CA VAL A 140 -4.89 2.10 5.49
C VAL A 140 -3.72 1.50 6.26
N SER A 141 -3.72 1.72 7.57
CA SER A 141 -2.75 1.17 8.52
C SER A 141 -3.40 0.21 9.51
N VAL A 142 -2.60 -0.60 10.17
CA VAL A 142 -3.04 -1.46 11.27
C VAL A 142 -2.84 -0.71 12.58
N LEU A 143 -3.92 -0.59 13.37
CA LEU A 143 -3.82 -0.08 14.73
C LEU A 143 -3.40 -1.23 15.66
N TRP A 144 -2.09 -1.39 15.85
CA TRP A 144 -1.52 -2.45 16.67
C TRP A 144 -2.02 -2.44 18.12
N ASP A 145 -2.31 -1.27 18.68
CA ASP A 145 -2.86 -1.09 20.04
C ASP A 145 -4.30 -1.62 20.17
N HIS A 146 -5.00 -1.84 19.06
CA HIS A 146 -6.39 -2.33 19.01
C HIS A 146 -6.49 -3.76 18.46
N PHE A 147 -5.36 -4.40 18.20
CA PHE A 147 -5.33 -5.76 17.68
C PHE A 147 -5.83 -6.74 18.74
N LYS A 148 -6.83 -7.56 18.39
CA LYS A 148 -7.37 -8.60 19.27
C LYS A 148 -7.32 -9.96 18.58
N PHE A 149 -6.82 -10.96 19.30
CA PHE A 149 -6.90 -12.35 18.85
C PHE A 149 -8.27 -12.91 19.21
N HIS A 150 -9.03 -13.33 18.22
CA HIS A 150 -10.29 -14.05 18.45
C HIS A 150 -10.01 -15.39 19.13
N GLY A 151 -10.74 -15.65 20.24
CA GLY A 151 -10.56 -16.87 21.05
C GLY A 151 -9.53 -16.74 22.16
N ALA A 152 -8.77 -15.64 22.24
CA ALA A 152 -7.96 -15.33 23.42
C ALA A 152 -8.81 -14.60 24.46
N ASP A 153 -8.57 -14.93 25.74
CA ASP A 153 -9.16 -14.18 26.84
C ASP A 153 -8.54 -12.76 26.96
N GLU A 154 -9.12 -11.91 27.80
CA GLU A 154 -8.67 -10.54 27.98
C GLU A 154 -7.25 -10.46 28.53
N ALA A 155 -6.86 -11.37 29.42
CA ALA A 155 -5.52 -11.40 30.02
C ALA A 155 -4.45 -11.71 28.98
N LEU A 156 -4.69 -12.66 28.09
CA LEU A 156 -3.79 -13.01 26.99
C LEU A 156 -3.69 -11.89 25.96
N ASN A 157 -4.81 -11.24 25.60
CA ASN A 157 -4.78 -10.08 24.70
C ASN A 157 -3.97 -8.93 25.30
N ASN A 158 -4.13 -8.64 26.59
CA ASN A 158 -3.36 -7.59 27.27
C ASN A 158 -1.86 -7.92 27.33
N LEU A 159 -1.50 -9.18 27.61
CA LEU A 159 -0.09 -9.62 27.60
C LEU A 159 0.56 -9.42 26.22
N ILE A 160 -0.16 -9.75 25.16
CA ILE A 160 0.30 -9.58 23.78
C ILE A 160 0.46 -8.08 23.47
N HIS A 161 -0.50 -7.23 23.85
CA HIS A 161 -0.40 -5.78 23.66
C HIS A 161 0.80 -5.17 24.36
N GLU A 162 1.07 -5.56 25.60
CA GLU A 162 2.25 -5.07 26.34
C GLU A 162 3.57 -5.53 25.68
N ALA A 163 3.61 -6.75 25.15
CA ALA A 163 4.77 -7.23 24.39
C ALA A 163 5.01 -6.42 23.10
N PHE A 164 3.95 -5.99 22.40
CA PHE A 164 4.07 -5.15 21.20
C PHE A 164 4.50 -3.71 21.51
N LYS A 165 4.09 -3.14 22.65
CA LYS A 165 4.51 -1.79 23.10
C LYS A 165 5.97 -1.71 23.52
N ALA A 166 6.60 -2.85 23.83
CA ALA A 166 7.99 -2.91 24.34
C ALA A 166 9.03 -2.95 23.20
N HIS A 167 8.60 -2.90 21.94
CA HIS A 167 9.42 -2.89 20.73
C HIS A 167 9.11 -1.69 19.85
#